data_5f697884e742d8222adbd7f406dea9c1
#
_entry.id   5f697884e742d8222adbd7f406dea9c1
#
_cell.length_a   1.000
_cell.length_b   1.000
_cell.length_c   1.000
_cell.angle_alpha   90.00
_cell.angle_beta   90.00
_cell.angle_gamma   90.00
#
_symmetry.space_group_name_H-M   'P 1'
#
loop_
_entity.id
_entity.type
_entity.pdbx_description
1 polymer ?
#
loop_
_entity_poly.entity_id
_entity_poly.type
_entity_poly.pdbx_seq_one_letter_code
_entity_poly.pdbx_strand_id
1 'polypeptide(L)'
;MARSGTTGAAPAAVRLPMLDDLQPAKKVEAPKDFRAGLDFDGNEGTATTEGLAEPPNFDEFLEDRGYSADEYEIVGTPRTSQWQRWDGLWLTAYRFHFRKKVTEFHLPTLYAEAKRSKPKIPKPVKSGKTFVICPADFQIGKSGSRGGHEESIQRIHASYDRIEQRLKAGNYGHIVILDMGDVIEGVSNKADMEQLQSNTLSPMQQVDLASALLWDLMKLASKYAPLTYGSVASNHCQFRVNKAQVGKPGQDDWGVVILQQLRRLATEVGLPVTRWLVPQPHDEGFAFDVFNNGEHILGAIHGHQVARPDAFAGFWAKAVFNSSYLAAVTTMVSGHFHHHRCEQISGTENRERWWVQASTSDSGSDWYTRRQGAGGDSTTAITCFELEKGKPFRGTVELL
;
A
#
# COMPACT_ATOMS: atom_id res chain seq x y z
N MET A 1 -12.62 -64.06 62.30
CA MET A 1 -13.66 -63.18 62.79
C MET A 1 -13.02 -62.14 63.70
N ALA A 2 -12.87 -60.95 63.28
CA ALA A 2 -12.55 -59.80 64.12
C ALA A 2 -12.99 -58.53 63.37
N ARG A 3 -14.02 -57.88 63.96
CA ARG A 3 -14.50 -56.58 63.45
C ARG A 3 -13.65 -55.46 64.06
N SER A 4 -13.05 -54.63 63.20
CA SER A 4 -12.39 -53.40 63.59
C SER A 4 -13.39 -52.26 63.51
N GLY A 5 -13.65 -51.59 64.62
CA GLY A 5 -14.48 -50.40 64.71
C GLY A 5 -13.69 -49.18 64.27
N THR A 6 -14.26 -48.42 63.37
CA THR A 6 -13.76 -47.08 62.97
C THR A 6 -14.52 -46.03 63.78
N THR A 7 -13.82 -45.35 64.68
CA THR A 7 -14.29 -44.15 65.36
C THR A 7 -14.31 -42.95 64.36
N GLY A 8 -15.53 -42.48 64.09
CA GLY A 8 -15.75 -41.29 63.33
C GLY A 8 -15.31 -40.01 64.07
N ALA A 9 -14.40 -39.27 63.53
CA ALA A 9 -14.08 -37.94 64.01
C ALA A 9 -15.16 -36.94 63.55
N ALA A 10 -15.66 -36.13 64.50
CA ALA A 10 -16.60 -35.07 64.18
C ALA A 10 -16.00 -34.00 63.24
N PRO A 11 -16.79 -33.45 62.33
CA PRO A 11 -16.24 -32.42 61.40
C PRO A 11 -15.94 -31.14 62.20
N ALA A 12 -14.72 -30.60 61.93
CA ALA A 12 -14.29 -29.33 62.49
C ALA A 12 -15.24 -28.19 62.02
N ALA A 13 -15.72 -27.42 62.98
CA ALA A 13 -16.56 -26.26 62.70
C ALA A 13 -15.80 -25.27 61.82
N VAL A 14 -16.36 -24.98 60.66
CA VAL A 14 -15.85 -23.94 59.74
C VAL A 14 -16.12 -22.59 60.42
N ARG A 15 -15.07 -21.94 60.86
CA ARG A 15 -15.14 -20.58 61.42
C ARG A 15 -15.33 -19.62 60.25
N LEU A 16 -16.50 -18.97 60.18
CA LEU A 16 -16.71 -17.87 59.22
C LEU A 16 -15.80 -16.70 59.59
N PRO A 17 -15.09 -16.08 58.63
CA PRO A 17 -14.25 -14.92 58.89
C PRO A 17 -15.11 -13.76 59.41
N MET A 18 -14.66 -13.13 60.50
CA MET A 18 -15.28 -11.91 61.02
C MET A 18 -15.01 -10.75 60.04
N LEU A 19 -15.87 -9.72 60.05
CA LEU A 19 -15.77 -8.58 59.12
C LEU A 19 -14.41 -7.88 59.17
N ASP A 20 -13.71 -7.95 60.30
CA ASP A 20 -12.37 -7.35 60.50
C ASP A 20 -11.21 -8.14 59.84
N ASP A 21 -11.46 -9.37 59.38
CA ASP A 21 -10.49 -10.20 58.68
C ASP A 21 -10.50 -9.98 57.14
N LEU A 22 -11.43 -9.17 56.65
CA LEU A 22 -11.51 -8.84 55.23
C LEU A 22 -10.50 -7.75 54.87
N GLN A 23 -9.37 -8.14 54.32
CA GLN A 23 -8.50 -7.16 53.70
C GLN A 23 -9.27 -6.45 52.57
N PRO A 24 -9.10 -5.11 52.43
CA PRO A 24 -9.74 -4.38 51.34
C PRO A 24 -9.33 -5.04 50.03
N ALA A 25 -10.32 -5.38 49.19
CA ALA A 25 -10.11 -6.02 47.93
C ALA A 25 -9.06 -5.20 47.14
N LYS A 26 -7.96 -5.84 46.72
CA LYS A 26 -6.99 -5.20 45.83
C LYS A 26 -7.76 -4.64 44.64
N LYS A 27 -7.63 -3.34 44.37
CA LYS A 27 -8.13 -2.73 43.13
C LYS A 27 -7.61 -3.56 41.98
N VAL A 28 -8.51 -4.26 41.29
CA VAL A 28 -8.16 -4.93 40.05
C VAL A 28 -7.97 -3.82 39.03
N GLU A 29 -6.71 -3.46 38.79
CA GLU A 29 -6.38 -2.51 37.74
C GLU A 29 -6.61 -3.18 36.38
N ALA A 30 -7.17 -2.43 35.43
CA ALA A 30 -7.29 -2.91 34.05
C ALA A 30 -5.90 -3.31 33.51
N PRO A 31 -5.82 -4.31 32.64
CA PRO A 31 -4.56 -4.67 31.97
C PRO A 31 -3.89 -3.43 31.39
N LYS A 32 -2.54 -3.40 31.37
CA LYS A 32 -1.78 -2.21 30.92
C LYS A 32 -2.23 -1.69 29.56
N ASP A 33 -2.64 -2.58 28.67
CA ASP A 33 -3.12 -2.28 27.32
C ASP A 33 -4.55 -1.70 27.26
N PHE A 34 -5.29 -1.70 28.39
CA PHE A 34 -6.66 -1.21 28.52
C PHE A 34 -6.78 -0.13 29.60
N ARG A 35 -5.73 0.63 29.85
CA ARG A 35 -5.86 1.85 30.65
C ARG A 35 -6.69 2.87 29.89
N ALA A 36 -7.69 3.43 30.58
CA ALA A 36 -8.52 4.48 30.01
C ALA A 36 -7.65 5.67 29.56
N GLY A 37 -7.88 6.15 28.36
CA GLY A 37 -7.12 7.24 27.78
C GLY A 37 -7.41 7.42 26.30
N LEU A 38 -6.84 8.47 25.76
CA LEU A 38 -6.90 8.79 24.33
C LEU A 38 -5.52 9.27 23.89
N ASP A 39 -5.04 8.70 22.79
CA ASP A 39 -3.80 9.09 22.12
C ASP A 39 -4.13 9.45 20.68
N PHE A 40 -3.68 10.63 20.22
CA PHE A 40 -4.01 11.15 18.90
C PHE A 40 -2.84 11.93 18.30
N ASP A 41 -2.44 11.57 17.09
CA ASP A 41 -1.27 12.15 16.40
C ASP A 41 -1.60 13.32 15.45
N GLY A 42 -2.87 13.68 15.31
CA GLY A 42 -3.37 14.72 14.41
C GLY A 42 -4.16 14.17 13.23
N ASN A 43 -4.03 12.89 12.90
CA ASN A 43 -4.78 12.22 11.83
C ASN A 43 -5.55 11.01 12.35
N GLU A 44 -4.92 10.19 13.18
CA GLU A 44 -5.52 8.98 13.76
C GLU A 44 -5.21 8.88 15.24
N GLY A 45 -6.01 8.10 15.94
CA GLY A 45 -5.85 7.92 17.38
C GLY A 45 -6.36 6.59 17.87
N THR A 46 -6.02 6.31 19.12
CA THR A 46 -6.55 5.16 19.85
C THR A 46 -7.23 5.65 21.11
N ALA A 47 -8.47 5.26 21.29
CA ALA A 47 -9.23 5.54 22.51
C ALA A 47 -9.47 4.25 23.29
N THR A 48 -9.37 4.33 24.61
CA THR A 48 -9.68 3.24 25.53
C THR A 48 -10.65 3.75 26.59
N THR A 49 -11.79 3.08 26.74
CA THR A 49 -12.80 3.46 27.75
C THR A 49 -12.40 2.98 29.14
N GLU A 50 -13.03 3.55 30.14
CA GLU A 50 -13.13 2.90 31.45
C GLU A 50 -13.92 1.59 31.34
N GLY A 51 -13.94 0.81 32.44
CA GLY A 51 -14.80 -0.37 32.51
C GLY A 51 -16.29 0.04 32.59
N LEU A 52 -17.04 -0.32 31.59
CA LEU A 52 -18.45 0.00 31.43
C LEU A 52 -19.31 -1.27 31.60
N ALA A 53 -20.50 -1.14 32.15
CA ALA A 53 -21.45 -2.24 32.26
C ALA A 53 -22.12 -2.57 30.93
N GLU A 54 -22.31 -1.57 30.08
CA GLU A 54 -22.88 -1.67 28.74
C GLU A 54 -21.94 -1.04 27.69
N PRO A 55 -22.02 -1.47 26.43
CA PRO A 55 -21.23 -0.85 25.34
C PRO A 55 -21.60 0.63 25.21
N PRO A 56 -20.60 1.53 25.08
CA PRO A 56 -20.89 2.93 24.85
C PRO A 56 -21.33 3.15 23.39
N ASN A 57 -22.03 4.26 23.15
CA ASN A 57 -22.03 4.83 21.82
C ASN A 57 -20.63 5.44 21.58
N PHE A 58 -19.85 4.85 20.67
CA PHE A 58 -18.47 5.23 20.45
C PHE A 58 -18.33 6.62 19.80
N ASP A 59 -19.31 7.03 19.00
CA ASP A 59 -19.33 8.35 18.37
C ASP A 59 -19.54 9.43 19.44
N GLU A 60 -20.55 9.27 20.32
CA GLU A 60 -20.76 10.16 21.46
C GLU A 60 -19.53 10.20 22.39
N PHE A 61 -18.86 9.05 22.58
CA PHE A 61 -17.65 8.99 23.38
C PHE A 61 -16.51 9.84 22.80
N LEU A 62 -16.40 9.91 21.46
CA LEU A 62 -15.42 10.75 20.74
C LEU A 62 -15.83 12.22 20.77
N GLU A 63 -17.13 12.51 20.57
CA GLU A 63 -17.68 13.89 20.61
C GLU A 63 -17.45 14.57 21.95
N ASP A 64 -17.68 13.86 23.07
CA ASP A 64 -17.40 14.34 24.43
C ASP A 64 -15.93 14.73 24.65
N ARG A 65 -15.03 14.27 23.78
CA ARG A 65 -13.58 14.53 23.81
C ARG A 65 -13.13 15.49 22.71
N GLY A 66 -14.08 16.10 22.00
CA GLY A 66 -13.82 17.10 20.96
C GLY A 66 -13.56 16.54 19.57
N TYR A 67 -13.83 15.26 19.34
CA TYR A 67 -13.72 14.61 18.04
C TYR A 67 -15.11 14.37 17.45
N SER A 68 -15.57 15.29 16.61
CA SER A 68 -16.90 15.22 16.02
C SER A 68 -17.06 14.01 15.11
N ALA A 69 -18.21 13.33 15.21
CA ALA A 69 -18.59 12.25 14.31
C ALA A 69 -18.69 12.67 12.83
N ASP A 70 -18.83 13.97 12.55
CA ASP A 70 -18.76 14.48 11.19
C ASP A 70 -17.33 14.48 10.61
N GLU A 71 -16.32 14.65 11.46
CA GLU A 71 -14.90 14.75 11.06
C GLU A 71 -14.12 13.46 11.28
N TYR A 72 -14.56 12.60 12.19
CA TYR A 72 -13.85 11.39 12.58
C TYR A 72 -14.72 10.14 12.41
N GLU A 73 -14.09 9.02 12.13
CA GLU A 73 -14.72 7.70 12.02
C GLU A 73 -13.96 6.66 12.84
N ILE A 74 -14.69 5.66 13.33
CA ILE A 74 -14.10 4.53 14.02
C ILE A 74 -13.63 3.50 12.99
N VAL A 75 -12.41 3.02 13.17
CA VAL A 75 -11.76 2.09 12.26
C VAL A 75 -11.69 0.70 12.87
N GLY A 76 -12.21 -0.28 12.15
CA GLY A 76 -12.18 -1.68 12.54
C GLY A 76 -13.11 -2.03 13.72
N THR A 77 -12.94 -3.23 14.28
CA THR A 77 -13.73 -3.71 15.40
C THR A 77 -13.04 -3.38 16.73
N PRO A 78 -13.73 -2.74 17.68
CA PRO A 78 -13.17 -2.46 18.99
C PRO A 78 -12.69 -3.73 19.70
N ARG A 79 -11.48 -3.69 20.25
CA ARG A 79 -10.96 -4.74 21.12
C ARG A 79 -11.56 -4.58 22.50
N THR A 80 -11.89 -5.68 23.15
CA THR A 80 -12.51 -5.67 24.46
C THR A 80 -11.66 -6.39 25.50
N SER A 81 -11.74 -5.93 26.75
CA SER A 81 -11.24 -6.64 27.91
C SER A 81 -12.34 -6.64 28.98
N GLN A 82 -12.65 -7.79 29.52
CA GLN A 82 -13.74 -7.97 30.49
C GLN A 82 -13.21 -8.49 31.84
N TRP A 83 -13.79 -7.99 32.93
CA TRP A 83 -13.52 -8.48 34.29
C TRP A 83 -14.75 -8.33 35.17
N GLN A 84 -14.80 -9.14 36.19
CA GLN A 84 -15.89 -9.07 37.17
C GLN A 84 -15.47 -8.23 38.38
N ARG A 85 -16.30 -7.28 38.73
CA ARG A 85 -16.14 -6.48 39.94
C ARG A 85 -16.53 -7.32 41.18
N TRP A 86 -16.11 -6.91 42.37
CA TRP A 86 -16.34 -7.63 43.62
C TRP A 86 -17.82 -7.82 43.97
N ASP A 87 -18.71 -6.97 43.45
CA ASP A 87 -20.16 -7.07 43.61
C ASP A 87 -20.85 -7.96 42.55
N GLY A 88 -20.08 -8.67 41.76
CA GLY A 88 -20.54 -9.57 40.71
C GLY A 88 -20.84 -8.91 39.36
N LEU A 89 -20.78 -7.58 39.27
CA LEU A 89 -21.01 -6.87 38.00
C LEU A 89 -19.87 -7.09 37.05
N TRP A 90 -20.18 -7.46 35.79
CA TRP A 90 -19.20 -7.52 34.70
C TRP A 90 -18.97 -6.14 34.12
N LEU A 91 -17.72 -5.79 33.98
CA LEU A 91 -17.26 -4.56 33.33
C LEU A 91 -16.47 -4.90 32.08
N THR A 92 -16.64 -4.08 31.05
CA THR A 92 -15.94 -4.21 29.78
C THR A 92 -15.26 -2.89 29.45
N ALA A 93 -13.95 -2.91 29.20
CA ALA A 93 -13.25 -1.80 28.58
C ALA A 93 -13.15 -2.05 27.07
N TYR A 94 -13.31 -1.00 26.31
CA TYR A 94 -13.27 -1.01 24.86
C TYR A 94 -12.05 -0.19 24.40
N ARG A 95 -11.21 -0.77 23.56
CA ARG A 95 -10.12 -0.08 22.87
C ARG A 95 -10.42 -0.07 21.39
N PHE A 96 -10.52 1.11 20.81
CA PHE A 96 -10.85 1.29 19.40
C PHE A 96 -9.95 2.34 18.77
N HIS A 97 -9.73 2.19 17.47
CA HIS A 97 -9.04 3.15 16.65
C HIS A 97 -10.05 4.10 16.02
N PHE A 98 -9.67 5.35 15.90
CA PHE A 98 -10.44 6.34 15.15
C PHE A 98 -9.48 7.18 14.32
N ARG A 99 -9.99 7.70 13.22
CA ARG A 99 -9.22 8.57 12.35
C ARG A 99 -10.09 9.70 11.84
N LYS A 100 -9.43 10.74 11.36
CA LYS A 100 -10.11 11.80 10.64
C LYS A 100 -10.75 11.19 9.39
N LYS A 101 -12.05 11.41 9.21
CA LYS A 101 -12.72 11.00 7.98
C LYS A 101 -11.98 11.61 6.81
N VAL A 102 -11.53 10.76 5.92
CA VAL A 102 -11.05 11.20 4.60
C VAL A 102 -12.31 11.66 3.89
N THR A 103 -12.61 12.97 3.99
CA THR A 103 -13.66 13.59 3.21
C THR A 103 -13.47 13.14 1.78
N GLU A 104 -14.52 12.66 1.14
CA GLU A 104 -14.52 12.23 -0.25
C GLU A 104 -13.55 13.11 -1.03
N PHE A 105 -12.50 12.48 -1.59
CA PHE A 105 -11.48 13.19 -2.33
C PHE A 105 -12.14 13.80 -3.58
N HIS A 106 -12.72 14.96 -3.41
CA HIS A 106 -13.18 15.73 -4.55
C HIS A 106 -11.95 16.29 -5.25
N LEU A 107 -11.79 15.94 -6.51
CA LEU A 107 -10.78 16.53 -7.39
C LEU A 107 -10.63 18.06 -7.17
N PRO A 108 -11.72 18.85 -6.97
CA PRO A 108 -11.63 20.26 -6.60
C PRO A 108 -10.88 20.54 -5.29
N THR A 109 -11.01 19.70 -4.28
CA THR A 109 -10.30 19.85 -3.00
C THR A 109 -8.82 19.57 -3.18
N LEU A 110 -8.47 18.53 -3.91
CA LEU A 110 -7.08 18.20 -4.27
C LEU A 110 -6.43 19.39 -5.04
N TYR A 111 -7.13 19.96 -5.99
CA TYR A 111 -6.68 21.17 -6.72
C TYR A 111 -6.53 22.38 -5.80
N ALA A 112 -7.41 22.56 -4.83
CA ALA A 112 -7.33 23.68 -3.89
C ALA A 112 -6.15 23.53 -2.92
N GLU A 113 -5.90 22.34 -2.39
CA GLU A 113 -4.74 22.05 -1.56
C GLU A 113 -3.44 22.17 -2.33
N ALA A 114 -3.39 21.62 -3.53
CA ALA A 114 -2.23 21.71 -4.40
C ALA A 114 -1.88 23.18 -4.73
N LYS A 115 -2.86 24.05 -4.95
CA LYS A 115 -2.64 25.49 -5.18
C LYS A 115 -2.15 26.25 -3.94
N ARG A 116 -2.46 25.76 -2.73
CA ARG A 116 -2.01 26.39 -1.47
C ARG A 116 -0.58 26.04 -1.11
N SER A 117 -0.11 24.87 -1.43
CA SER A 117 1.25 24.41 -1.16
C SER A 117 2.11 24.59 -2.41
N LYS A 118 2.82 25.74 -2.50
CA LYS A 118 3.86 25.86 -3.54
C LYS A 118 4.97 24.85 -3.25
N PRO A 119 5.24 23.93 -4.16
CA PRO A 119 6.30 22.94 -3.97
C PRO A 119 7.64 23.66 -3.82
N LYS A 120 8.43 23.26 -2.83
CA LYS A 120 9.81 23.72 -2.72
C LYS A 120 10.61 23.01 -3.82
N ILE A 121 10.97 23.74 -4.87
CA ILE A 121 11.83 23.21 -5.92
C ILE A 121 13.22 22.96 -5.31
N PRO A 122 13.73 21.73 -5.27
CA PRO A 122 15.06 21.46 -4.76
C PRO A 122 16.11 22.17 -5.61
N LYS A 123 17.18 22.60 -4.96
CA LYS A 123 18.32 23.11 -5.73
C LYS A 123 18.89 21.98 -6.60
N PRO A 124 19.17 22.22 -7.89
CA PRO A 124 19.74 21.20 -8.74
C PRO A 124 21.04 20.65 -8.13
N VAL A 125 21.06 19.37 -7.86
CA VAL A 125 22.26 18.68 -7.41
C VAL A 125 22.99 18.16 -8.64
N LYS A 126 24.26 18.49 -8.80
CA LYS A 126 25.12 17.93 -9.86
C LYS A 126 25.53 16.51 -9.46
N SER A 127 24.61 15.57 -9.56
CA SER A 127 24.89 14.15 -9.34
C SER A 127 24.58 13.37 -10.61
N GLY A 128 25.45 12.44 -10.96
CA GLY A 128 25.20 11.48 -12.04
C GLY A 128 24.30 10.33 -11.64
N LYS A 129 23.67 10.39 -10.44
CA LYS A 129 22.79 9.34 -9.92
C LYS A 129 21.33 9.67 -10.14
N THR A 130 20.60 8.67 -10.58
CA THR A 130 19.13 8.66 -10.68
C THR A 130 18.57 7.58 -9.77
N PHE A 131 17.58 7.93 -8.95
CA PHE A 131 16.83 6.97 -8.15
C PHE A 131 15.54 6.61 -8.87
N VAL A 132 15.29 5.31 -9.04
CA VAL A 132 14.10 4.78 -9.73
C VAL A 132 13.18 4.17 -8.69
N ILE A 133 11.92 4.57 -8.69
CA ILE A 133 10.86 4.12 -7.80
C ILE A 133 9.79 3.47 -8.66
N CYS A 134 9.45 2.21 -8.40
CA CYS A 134 8.53 1.42 -9.21
C CYS A 134 7.32 0.99 -8.38
N PRO A 135 6.34 1.89 -8.09
CA PRO A 135 5.06 1.46 -7.55
C PRO A 135 4.38 0.51 -8.54
N ALA A 136 3.83 -0.59 -8.05
CA ALA A 136 3.18 -1.61 -8.86
C ALA A 136 2.05 -2.27 -8.10
N ASP A 137 1.01 -2.65 -8.83
CA ASP A 137 -0.02 -3.56 -8.35
C ASP A 137 -0.60 -3.13 -6.97
N PHE A 138 -0.95 -1.85 -6.83
CA PHE A 138 -1.62 -1.33 -5.63
C PHE A 138 -3.00 -1.95 -5.47
N GLN A 139 -3.66 -2.24 -6.60
CA GLN A 139 -4.99 -2.83 -6.66
C GLN A 139 -5.96 -2.22 -5.63
N ILE A 140 -5.99 -0.89 -5.58
CA ILE A 140 -6.85 -0.15 -4.65
C ILE A 140 -8.30 -0.57 -4.83
N GLY A 141 -8.95 -0.86 -3.72
CA GLY A 141 -10.32 -1.38 -3.66
C GLY A 141 -10.41 -2.88 -3.40
N LYS A 142 -9.34 -3.64 -3.59
CA LYS A 142 -9.27 -5.06 -3.31
C LYS A 142 -9.24 -5.35 -1.81
N SER A 143 -9.94 -6.40 -1.37
CA SER A 143 -9.78 -7.00 -0.06
C SER A 143 -9.36 -8.47 -0.19
N GLY A 144 -8.58 -8.93 0.75
CA GLY A 144 -8.07 -10.29 0.78
C GLY A 144 -7.47 -10.66 2.13
N SER A 145 -6.61 -11.66 2.16
CA SER A 145 -6.00 -12.19 3.39
C SER A 145 -5.19 -11.16 4.20
N ARG A 146 -4.82 -10.04 3.57
CA ARG A 146 -4.03 -8.95 4.19
C ARG A 146 -4.86 -7.70 4.48
N GLY A 147 -6.17 -7.83 4.57
CA GLY A 147 -7.10 -6.74 4.81
C GLY A 147 -7.70 -6.12 3.56
N GLY A 148 -8.21 -4.92 3.67
CA GLY A 148 -8.83 -4.15 2.60
C GLY A 148 -7.96 -3.00 2.09
N HIS A 149 -8.64 -1.98 1.58
CA HIS A 149 -7.96 -0.78 1.07
C HIS A 149 -7.26 0.01 2.17
N GLU A 150 -7.75 0.00 3.39
CA GLU A 150 -7.16 0.71 4.52
C GLU A 150 -5.77 0.17 4.88
N GLU A 151 -5.65 -1.14 5.03
CA GLU A 151 -4.37 -1.78 5.29
C GLU A 151 -3.41 -1.66 4.09
N SER A 152 -3.95 -1.58 2.87
CA SER A 152 -3.14 -1.29 1.68
C SER A 152 -2.56 0.12 1.73
N ILE A 153 -3.36 1.12 2.11
CA ILE A 153 -2.90 2.50 2.30
C ILE A 153 -1.79 2.56 3.34
N GLN A 154 -1.97 1.90 4.49
CA GLN A 154 -0.95 1.86 5.55
C GLN A 154 0.37 1.26 5.05
N ARG A 155 0.32 0.16 4.28
CA ARG A 155 1.52 -0.44 3.68
C ARG A 155 2.21 0.49 2.68
N ILE A 156 1.43 1.18 1.87
CA ILE A 156 1.93 2.14 0.87
C ILE A 156 2.61 3.33 1.57
N HIS A 157 1.98 3.89 2.60
CA HIS A 157 2.57 4.99 3.37
C HIS A 157 3.83 4.56 4.11
N ALA A 158 3.85 3.36 4.70
CA ALA A 158 5.07 2.81 5.31
C ALA A 158 6.21 2.64 4.28
N SER A 159 5.89 2.32 3.02
CA SER A 159 6.86 2.32 1.92
C SER A 159 7.33 3.73 1.58
N TYR A 160 6.44 4.72 1.59
CA TYR A 160 6.80 6.13 1.35
C TYR A 160 7.75 6.66 2.41
N ASP A 161 7.54 6.30 3.68
CA ASP A 161 8.45 6.68 4.77
C ASP A 161 9.87 6.10 4.57
N ARG A 162 9.97 4.83 4.16
CA ARG A 162 11.26 4.20 3.84
C ARG A 162 11.92 4.84 2.62
N ILE A 163 11.15 5.14 1.58
CA ILE A 163 11.62 5.86 0.40
C ILE A 163 12.12 7.25 0.80
N GLU A 164 11.38 7.98 1.65
CA GLU A 164 11.82 9.29 2.10
C GLU A 164 13.13 9.22 2.86
N GLN A 165 13.29 8.27 3.77
CA GLN A 165 14.55 8.03 4.48
C GLN A 165 15.70 7.73 3.50
N ARG A 166 15.44 6.92 2.49
CA ARG A 166 16.42 6.59 1.45
C ARG A 166 16.82 7.81 0.61
N LEU A 167 15.85 8.64 0.24
CA LEU A 167 16.08 9.88 -0.50
C LEU A 167 16.84 10.91 0.34
N LYS A 168 16.56 11.01 1.64
CA LYS A 168 17.32 11.88 2.58
C LYS A 168 18.79 11.46 2.71
N ALA A 169 19.05 10.16 2.71
CA ALA A 169 20.40 9.62 2.79
C ALA A 169 21.18 9.68 1.47
N GLY A 170 20.48 9.79 0.35
CA GLY A 170 21.07 9.81 -0.99
C GLY A 170 21.35 11.21 -1.50
N ASN A 171 22.07 11.24 -2.63
CA ASN A 171 22.38 12.48 -3.36
C ASN A 171 22.05 12.26 -4.83
N TYR A 172 20.81 12.56 -5.23
CA TYR A 172 20.28 12.26 -6.55
C TYR A 172 20.13 13.52 -7.39
N GLY A 173 20.62 13.47 -8.63
CA GLY A 173 20.40 14.53 -9.62
C GLY A 173 19.01 14.44 -10.25
N HIS A 174 18.40 13.28 -10.21
CA HIS A 174 17.10 13.00 -10.81
C HIS A 174 16.39 11.84 -10.11
N ILE A 175 15.05 11.84 -10.13
CA ILE A 175 14.23 10.73 -9.67
C ILE A 175 13.28 10.33 -10.78
N VAL A 176 13.15 9.03 -10.99
CA VAL A 176 12.21 8.44 -11.95
C VAL A 176 11.16 7.66 -11.17
N ILE A 177 9.89 7.97 -11.37
CA ILE A 177 8.76 7.19 -10.86
C ILE A 177 8.13 6.47 -12.05
N LEU A 178 8.14 5.14 -12.00
CA LEU A 178 7.51 4.27 -12.98
C LEU A 178 6.33 3.55 -12.32
N ASP A 179 5.13 4.06 -12.54
CA ASP A 179 3.90 3.36 -12.20
C ASP A 179 3.75 2.16 -13.14
N MET A 180 3.91 0.97 -12.56
CA MET A 180 3.92 -0.29 -13.30
C MET A 180 2.54 -0.88 -13.54
N GLY A 181 1.48 -0.09 -13.30
CA GLY A 181 0.10 -0.45 -13.58
C GLY A 181 -0.61 -1.18 -12.45
N ASP A 182 -1.84 -1.59 -12.71
CA ASP A 182 -2.77 -2.20 -11.76
C ASP A 182 -2.90 -1.42 -10.45
N VAL A 183 -2.97 -0.07 -10.59
CA VAL A 183 -3.13 0.84 -9.45
C VAL A 183 -4.51 0.72 -8.80
N ILE A 184 -5.52 0.30 -9.55
CA ILE A 184 -6.86 -0.03 -9.08
C ILE A 184 -7.17 -1.51 -9.29
N GLU A 185 -8.05 -2.08 -8.46
CA GLU A 185 -8.57 -3.44 -8.70
C GLU A 185 -9.51 -3.47 -9.91
N GLY A 186 -10.24 -2.38 -10.13
CA GLY A 186 -11.24 -2.32 -11.19
C GLY A 186 -12.47 -3.19 -10.89
N VAL A 187 -13.42 -3.20 -11.81
CA VAL A 187 -14.66 -4.02 -11.73
C VAL A 187 -14.92 -4.81 -12.99
N SER A 188 -14.16 -4.53 -14.04
CA SER A 188 -14.42 -5.08 -15.39
C SER A 188 -13.44 -6.16 -15.81
N ASN A 189 -12.46 -6.49 -14.97
CA ASN A 189 -11.32 -7.26 -15.39
C ASN A 189 -11.65 -8.73 -15.70
N LYS A 190 -12.40 -9.37 -14.84
CA LYS A 190 -12.94 -10.71 -15.10
C LYS A 190 -14.30 -10.78 -14.45
N ALA A 191 -15.32 -11.08 -15.19
CA ALA A 191 -16.68 -11.26 -14.70
C ALA A 191 -16.79 -12.46 -13.73
N ASP A 192 -15.90 -12.52 -12.75
CA ASP A 192 -16.00 -13.45 -11.64
C ASP A 192 -16.66 -12.69 -10.50
N MET A 193 -17.85 -13.12 -10.11
CA MET A 193 -18.62 -12.51 -9.03
C MET A 193 -17.82 -12.46 -7.74
N GLU A 194 -16.91 -13.40 -7.53
CA GLU A 194 -16.04 -13.46 -6.37
C GLU A 194 -15.09 -12.25 -6.31
N GLN A 195 -14.53 -11.80 -7.43
CA GLN A 195 -13.71 -10.58 -7.49
C GLN A 195 -14.52 -9.31 -7.25
N LEU A 196 -15.74 -9.25 -7.77
CA LEU A 196 -16.62 -8.10 -7.53
C LEU A 196 -17.03 -7.99 -6.06
N GLN A 197 -17.23 -9.13 -5.38
CA GLN A 197 -17.58 -9.18 -3.97
C GLN A 197 -16.42 -8.80 -3.06
N SER A 198 -15.18 -8.92 -3.50
CA SER A 198 -14.00 -8.52 -2.74
C SER A 198 -13.67 -7.03 -2.82
N ASN A 199 -14.35 -6.28 -3.67
CA ASN A 199 -14.15 -4.83 -3.80
C ASN A 199 -14.83 -4.08 -2.66
N THR A 200 -14.04 -3.29 -1.92
CA THR A 200 -14.51 -2.44 -0.82
C THR A 200 -14.82 -1.01 -1.25
N LEU A 201 -14.45 -0.64 -2.47
CA LEU A 201 -14.62 0.70 -3.04
C LEU A 201 -15.27 0.64 -4.41
N SER A 202 -16.08 1.65 -4.75
CA SER A 202 -16.56 1.85 -6.12
C SER A 202 -15.40 2.19 -7.07
N PRO A 203 -15.54 1.98 -8.40
CA PRO A 203 -14.48 2.30 -9.35
C PRO A 203 -13.99 3.76 -9.27
N MET A 204 -14.90 4.71 -9.05
CA MET A 204 -14.53 6.12 -8.93
C MET A 204 -13.74 6.41 -7.66
N GLN A 205 -14.12 5.79 -6.55
CA GLN A 205 -13.36 5.88 -5.29
C GLN A 205 -11.97 5.24 -5.42
N GLN A 206 -11.85 4.13 -6.14
CA GLN A 206 -10.57 3.51 -6.44
C GLN A 206 -9.64 4.45 -7.23
N VAL A 207 -10.17 5.08 -8.28
CA VAL A 207 -9.42 6.04 -9.12
C VAL A 207 -8.99 7.26 -8.30
N ASP A 208 -9.88 7.81 -7.49
CA ASP A 208 -9.61 8.98 -6.65
C ASP A 208 -8.48 8.67 -5.65
N LEU A 209 -8.61 7.56 -4.92
CA LEU A 209 -7.64 7.15 -3.91
C LEU A 209 -6.28 6.81 -4.54
N ALA A 210 -6.25 6.07 -5.65
CA ALA A 210 -5.01 5.78 -6.37
C ALA A 210 -4.33 7.07 -6.85
N SER A 211 -5.11 8.03 -7.36
CA SER A 211 -4.60 9.34 -7.77
C SER A 211 -3.97 10.10 -6.61
N ALA A 212 -4.61 10.08 -5.43
CA ALA A 212 -4.11 10.74 -4.24
C ALA A 212 -2.78 10.12 -3.77
N LEU A 213 -2.71 8.81 -3.68
CA LEU A 213 -1.50 8.09 -3.28
C LEU A 213 -0.32 8.36 -4.23
N LEU A 214 -0.53 8.28 -5.53
CA LEU A 214 0.52 8.57 -6.51
C LEU A 214 0.93 10.06 -6.47
N TRP A 215 -0.01 10.96 -6.23
CA TRP A 215 0.28 12.37 -6.03
C TRP A 215 1.15 12.60 -4.79
N ASP A 216 0.87 11.93 -3.69
CA ASP A 216 1.67 12.02 -2.47
C ASP A 216 3.11 11.53 -2.70
N LEU A 217 3.29 10.43 -3.42
CA LEU A 217 4.61 9.97 -3.82
C LEU A 217 5.36 11.00 -4.69
N MET A 218 4.68 11.61 -5.65
CA MET A 218 5.26 12.67 -6.48
C MET A 218 5.67 13.90 -5.66
N LYS A 219 4.81 14.36 -4.75
CA LYS A 219 5.12 15.47 -3.83
C LYS A 219 6.32 15.15 -2.96
N LEU A 220 6.35 13.94 -2.39
CA LEU A 220 7.44 13.46 -1.55
C LEU A 220 8.76 13.47 -2.34
N ALA A 221 8.81 12.79 -3.47
CA ALA A 221 10.02 12.66 -4.27
C ALA A 221 10.52 14.02 -4.81
N SER A 222 9.62 14.91 -5.19
CA SER A 222 9.95 16.23 -5.74
C SER A 222 10.69 17.16 -4.75
N LYS A 223 10.67 16.86 -3.45
CA LYS A 223 11.45 17.59 -2.44
C LYS A 223 12.95 17.37 -2.59
N TYR A 224 13.37 16.29 -3.24
CA TYR A 224 14.76 15.82 -3.29
C TYR A 224 15.43 16.02 -4.65
N ALA A 225 14.70 15.83 -5.76
CA ALA A 225 15.22 16.06 -7.11
C ALA A 225 14.10 16.28 -8.12
N PRO A 226 14.39 16.81 -9.33
CA PRO A 226 13.44 16.84 -10.45
C PRO A 226 12.99 15.44 -10.83
N LEU A 227 11.74 15.33 -11.31
CA LEU A 227 11.09 14.06 -11.59
C LEU A 227 10.97 13.76 -13.09
N THR A 228 11.05 12.49 -13.42
CA THR A 228 10.36 11.88 -14.57
C THR A 228 9.25 10.99 -14.02
N TYR A 229 8.05 11.06 -14.57
CA TYR A 229 6.93 10.20 -14.22
C TYR A 229 6.39 9.47 -15.43
N GLY A 230 6.18 8.17 -15.31
CA GLY A 230 5.57 7.34 -16.34
C GLY A 230 4.58 6.34 -15.76
N SER A 231 3.56 5.96 -16.54
CA SER A 231 2.60 4.92 -16.20
C SER A 231 2.36 4.02 -17.40
N VAL A 232 2.31 2.73 -17.18
CA VAL A 232 2.03 1.72 -18.21
C VAL A 232 0.56 1.32 -18.18
N ALA A 233 0.02 0.89 -19.32
CA ALA A 233 -1.31 0.30 -19.37
C ALA A 233 -1.30 -1.11 -18.76
N SER A 234 -2.39 -1.49 -18.07
CA SER A 234 -2.44 -2.71 -17.29
C SER A 234 -3.81 -3.41 -17.32
N ASN A 235 -3.83 -4.69 -16.98
CA ASN A 235 -5.03 -5.49 -17.20
C ASN A 235 -6.18 -5.20 -16.23
N HIS A 236 -5.93 -4.72 -15.01
CA HIS A 236 -6.97 -4.27 -14.08
C HIS A 236 -7.48 -2.86 -14.41
N CYS A 237 -6.65 -2.05 -15.03
CA CYS A 237 -7.01 -0.68 -15.41
C CYS A 237 -7.67 -0.57 -16.80
N GLN A 238 -7.63 -1.62 -17.62
CA GLN A 238 -8.26 -1.62 -18.96
C GLN A 238 -9.77 -1.48 -18.88
N PHE A 239 -10.32 -0.71 -19.81
CA PHE A 239 -11.77 -0.65 -19.99
C PHE A 239 -12.24 -1.92 -20.73
N ARG A 240 -13.14 -2.68 -20.11
CA ARG A 240 -13.64 -3.94 -20.68
C ARG A 240 -15.17 -4.00 -20.68
N VAL A 241 -15.72 -4.55 -21.75
CA VAL A 241 -17.15 -4.91 -21.85
C VAL A 241 -17.23 -6.38 -22.27
N ASN A 242 -17.93 -7.20 -21.52
CA ASN A 242 -18.06 -8.62 -21.78
C ASN A 242 -16.70 -9.34 -21.99
N LYS A 243 -15.73 -9.04 -21.14
CA LYS A 243 -14.34 -9.56 -21.18
C LYS A 243 -13.48 -9.05 -22.35
N ALA A 244 -14.04 -8.33 -23.31
CA ALA A 244 -13.29 -7.72 -24.38
C ALA A 244 -12.78 -6.34 -23.96
N GLN A 245 -11.52 -6.05 -24.23
CA GLN A 245 -10.99 -4.71 -24.08
C GLN A 245 -11.69 -3.78 -25.08
N VAL A 246 -12.15 -2.65 -24.58
CA VAL A 246 -12.81 -1.60 -25.37
C VAL A 246 -11.88 -0.40 -25.45
N GLY A 247 -11.81 0.23 -26.62
CA GLY A 247 -10.96 1.38 -26.82
C GLY A 247 -9.57 1.02 -27.35
N LYS A 248 -8.62 1.94 -27.19
CA LYS A 248 -7.25 1.80 -27.68
C LYS A 248 -6.32 1.37 -26.56
N PRO A 249 -5.65 0.22 -26.70
CA PRO A 249 -4.60 -0.16 -25.77
C PRO A 249 -3.62 1.01 -25.52
N GLY A 250 -3.20 1.21 -24.30
CA GLY A 250 -2.29 2.28 -23.93
C GLY A 250 -2.92 3.69 -23.83
N GLN A 251 -4.20 3.87 -24.16
CA GLN A 251 -4.91 5.14 -24.03
C GLN A 251 -6.18 5.03 -23.18
N ASP A 252 -7.01 4.04 -23.45
CA ASP A 252 -8.26 3.81 -22.73
C ASP A 252 -8.01 2.86 -21.54
N ASP A 253 -7.28 3.39 -20.56
CA ASP A 253 -6.80 2.72 -19.37
C ASP A 253 -6.86 3.68 -18.19
N TRP A 254 -7.37 3.24 -17.03
CA TRP A 254 -7.53 4.08 -15.85
C TRP A 254 -6.21 4.59 -15.29
N GLY A 255 -5.13 3.80 -15.33
CA GLY A 255 -3.79 4.25 -14.92
C GLY A 255 -3.29 5.40 -15.81
N VAL A 256 -3.53 5.31 -17.12
CA VAL A 256 -3.19 6.39 -18.07
C VAL A 256 -4.06 7.63 -17.82
N VAL A 257 -5.34 7.46 -17.49
CA VAL A 257 -6.22 8.60 -17.11
C VAL A 257 -5.70 9.27 -15.85
N ILE A 258 -5.34 8.51 -14.82
CA ILE A 258 -4.73 9.02 -13.58
C ILE A 258 -3.46 9.81 -13.91
N LEU A 259 -2.56 9.26 -14.73
CA LEU A 259 -1.36 9.98 -15.15
C LEU A 259 -1.69 11.34 -15.80
N GLN A 260 -2.70 11.40 -16.67
CA GLN A 260 -3.10 12.66 -17.30
C GLN A 260 -3.67 13.68 -16.29
N GLN A 261 -4.40 13.21 -15.28
CA GLN A 261 -4.87 14.05 -14.18
C GLN A 261 -3.70 14.59 -13.35
N LEU A 262 -2.75 13.73 -12.96
CA LEU A 262 -1.55 14.10 -12.22
C LEU A 262 -0.68 15.09 -13.02
N ARG A 263 -0.58 14.90 -14.34
CA ARG A 263 0.14 15.83 -15.22
C ARG A 263 -0.47 17.22 -15.21
N ARG A 264 -1.80 17.34 -15.32
CA ARG A 264 -2.49 18.62 -15.25
C ARG A 264 -2.26 19.27 -13.89
N LEU A 265 -2.42 18.51 -12.80
CA LEU A 265 -2.23 18.99 -11.45
C LEU A 265 -0.79 19.47 -11.21
N ALA A 266 0.20 18.67 -11.60
CA ALA A 266 1.61 19.02 -11.48
C ALA A 266 1.97 20.31 -12.25
N THR A 267 1.37 20.50 -13.43
CA THR A 267 1.54 21.73 -14.24
C THR A 267 0.95 22.94 -13.50
N GLU A 268 -0.26 22.84 -12.96
CA GLU A 268 -0.94 23.93 -12.24
C GLU A 268 -0.19 24.40 -10.99
N VAL A 269 0.45 23.48 -10.28
CA VAL A 269 1.19 23.81 -9.04
C VAL A 269 2.69 24.05 -9.27
N GLY A 270 3.20 23.82 -10.48
CA GLY A 270 4.62 23.98 -10.79
C GLY A 270 5.50 22.90 -10.15
N LEU A 271 4.99 21.67 -10.01
CA LEU A 271 5.82 20.55 -9.55
C LEU A 271 6.94 20.26 -10.55
N PRO A 272 8.20 20.04 -10.14
CA PRO A 272 9.33 19.93 -11.04
C PRO A 272 9.39 18.57 -11.78
N VAL A 273 8.38 18.28 -12.59
CA VAL A 273 8.36 17.10 -13.46
C VAL A 273 8.90 17.48 -14.84
N THR A 274 10.06 16.95 -15.16
CA THR A 274 10.79 17.29 -16.39
C THR A 274 10.35 16.46 -17.59
N ARG A 275 9.80 15.27 -17.34
CA ARG A 275 9.38 14.34 -18.40
C ARG A 275 8.18 13.52 -17.97
N TRP A 276 7.22 13.36 -18.89
CA TRP A 276 6.07 12.48 -18.76
C TRP A 276 6.17 11.37 -19.80
N LEU A 277 6.05 10.13 -19.35
CA LEU A 277 6.14 8.94 -20.18
C LEU A 277 4.77 8.27 -20.25
N VAL A 278 4.21 8.24 -21.43
CA VAL A 278 2.88 7.68 -21.70
C VAL A 278 3.04 6.66 -22.82
N PRO A 279 2.39 5.50 -22.76
CA PRO A 279 2.38 4.54 -23.87
C PRO A 279 1.88 5.20 -25.15
N GLN A 280 2.48 4.82 -26.27
CA GLN A 280 1.95 5.23 -27.57
C GLN A 280 0.62 4.53 -27.84
N PRO A 281 -0.24 5.07 -28.70
CA PRO A 281 -1.45 4.34 -29.13
C PRO A 281 -1.06 2.94 -29.65
N HIS A 282 -1.75 1.93 -29.15
CA HIS A 282 -1.51 0.49 -29.42
C HIS A 282 -0.29 -0.13 -28.71
N ASP A 283 0.54 0.67 -28.02
CA ASP A 283 1.55 0.16 -27.08
C ASP A 283 0.98 0.20 -25.65
N GLU A 284 1.35 -0.76 -24.84
CA GLU A 284 0.94 -0.82 -23.44
C GLU A 284 2.08 -0.43 -22.49
N GLY A 285 3.22 -0.06 -23.05
CA GLY A 285 4.41 0.35 -22.33
C GLY A 285 5.24 1.37 -23.11
N PHE A 286 6.42 1.63 -22.62
CA PHE A 286 7.35 2.58 -23.23
C PHE A 286 8.81 2.22 -22.94
N ALA A 287 9.72 2.87 -23.65
CA ALA A 287 11.16 2.85 -23.35
C ALA A 287 11.71 4.28 -23.40
N PHE A 288 12.72 4.57 -22.58
CA PHE A 288 13.39 5.86 -22.58
C PHE A 288 14.82 5.76 -22.08
N ASP A 289 15.68 6.63 -22.60
CA ASP A 289 17.06 6.78 -22.14
C ASP A 289 17.09 7.74 -20.93
N VAL A 290 17.60 7.25 -19.81
CA VAL A 290 17.62 7.98 -18.53
C VAL A 290 18.58 9.17 -18.58
N PHE A 291 19.75 8.99 -19.21
CA PHE A 291 20.82 10.00 -19.25
C PHE A 291 21.01 10.62 -20.65
N ASN A 292 20.19 10.24 -21.63
CA ASN A 292 20.31 10.64 -23.05
C ASN A 292 21.66 10.30 -23.65
N ASN A 293 22.28 9.18 -23.30
CA ASN A 293 23.59 8.76 -23.76
C ASN A 293 23.65 7.27 -24.18
N GLY A 294 22.53 6.57 -24.16
CA GLY A 294 22.40 5.16 -24.54
C GLY A 294 22.89 4.13 -23.53
N GLU A 295 23.40 4.55 -22.36
CA GLU A 295 23.92 3.61 -21.35
C GLU A 295 22.79 2.92 -20.58
N HIS A 296 21.79 3.69 -20.14
CA HIS A 296 20.67 3.21 -19.35
C HIS A 296 19.36 3.50 -20.05
N ILE A 297 18.91 2.54 -20.84
CA ILE A 297 17.60 2.59 -21.49
C ILE A 297 16.62 1.74 -20.67
N LEU A 298 15.75 2.41 -19.93
CA LEU A 298 14.67 1.75 -19.19
C LEU A 298 13.50 1.43 -20.12
N GLY A 299 13.01 0.21 -20.05
CA GLY A 299 11.73 -0.21 -20.62
C GLY A 299 10.74 -0.51 -19.51
N ALA A 300 9.50 -0.16 -19.72
CA ALA A 300 8.41 -0.40 -18.77
C ALA A 300 7.23 -1.03 -19.49
N ILE A 301 6.76 -2.16 -18.98
CA ILE A 301 5.51 -2.83 -19.35
C ILE A 301 4.84 -3.34 -18.08
N HIS A 302 3.52 -3.51 -18.08
CA HIS A 302 2.90 -4.07 -16.88
C HIS A 302 3.31 -5.53 -16.64
N GLY A 303 3.34 -6.38 -17.65
CA GLY A 303 3.75 -7.78 -17.54
C GLY A 303 2.67 -8.78 -17.94
N HIS A 304 1.39 -8.38 -18.01
CA HIS A 304 0.27 -9.26 -18.44
C HIS A 304 0.38 -9.74 -19.88
N GLN A 305 1.25 -9.12 -20.69
CA GLN A 305 1.64 -9.55 -22.02
C GLN A 305 2.41 -10.88 -22.02
N VAL A 306 2.92 -11.29 -20.87
CA VAL A 306 3.71 -12.50 -20.69
C VAL A 306 2.93 -13.49 -19.84
N ALA A 307 2.72 -14.69 -20.34
CA ALA A 307 1.85 -15.68 -19.69
C ALA A 307 2.39 -16.16 -18.32
N ARG A 308 3.70 -16.15 -18.12
CA ARG A 308 4.39 -16.62 -16.90
C ARG A 308 5.75 -15.94 -16.78
N PRO A 309 6.26 -15.74 -15.54
CA PRO A 309 7.56 -15.11 -15.33
C PRO A 309 8.73 -15.75 -16.09
N ASP A 310 8.75 -17.08 -16.18
CA ASP A 310 9.78 -17.85 -16.87
C ASP A 310 9.79 -17.66 -18.40
N ALA A 311 8.69 -17.16 -18.97
CA ALA A 311 8.58 -16.85 -20.39
C ALA A 311 9.08 -15.44 -20.75
N PHE A 312 9.46 -14.62 -19.76
CA PHE A 312 9.80 -13.21 -19.96
C PHE A 312 11.01 -13.01 -20.89
N ALA A 313 12.07 -13.79 -20.70
CA ALA A 313 13.26 -13.75 -21.55
C ALA A 313 12.93 -14.01 -23.02
N GLY A 314 12.08 -15.00 -23.30
CA GLY A 314 11.61 -15.32 -24.65
C GLY A 314 10.73 -14.22 -25.26
N PHE A 315 9.87 -13.60 -24.45
CA PHE A 315 9.10 -12.43 -24.88
C PHE A 315 10.01 -11.27 -25.29
N TRP A 316 10.98 -10.92 -24.44
CA TRP A 316 11.89 -9.82 -24.75
C TRP A 316 12.80 -10.12 -25.95
N ALA A 317 13.27 -11.35 -26.10
CA ALA A 317 14.02 -11.75 -27.28
C ALA A 317 13.23 -11.54 -28.58
N LYS A 318 11.92 -11.89 -28.60
CA LYS A 318 11.06 -11.61 -29.73
C LYS A 318 10.90 -10.13 -29.99
N ALA A 319 10.73 -9.31 -28.95
CA ALA A 319 10.66 -7.85 -29.06
C ALA A 319 11.93 -7.25 -29.68
N VAL A 320 13.09 -7.76 -29.28
CA VAL A 320 14.40 -7.38 -29.89
C VAL A 320 14.46 -7.79 -31.35
N PHE A 321 14.09 -9.02 -31.67
CA PHE A 321 14.11 -9.52 -33.03
C PHE A 321 13.19 -8.75 -33.98
N ASN A 322 12.02 -8.37 -33.47
CA ASN A 322 11.03 -7.60 -34.23
C ASN A 322 11.30 -6.08 -34.22
N SER A 323 12.46 -5.64 -33.71
CA SER A 323 12.82 -4.22 -33.65
C SER A 323 11.77 -3.32 -33.00
N SER A 324 11.06 -3.84 -31.99
CA SER A 324 10.10 -3.06 -31.22
C SER A 324 10.77 -1.95 -30.42
N TYR A 325 9.98 -1.03 -29.85
CA TYR A 325 10.49 0.02 -28.96
C TYR A 325 11.28 -0.54 -27.76
N LEU A 326 11.08 -1.81 -27.40
CA LEU A 326 11.80 -2.52 -26.36
C LEU A 326 13.16 -3.09 -26.82
N ALA A 327 13.51 -2.99 -28.10
CA ALA A 327 14.73 -3.60 -28.63
C ALA A 327 16.02 -3.01 -28.05
N ALA A 328 16.03 -1.71 -27.79
CA ALA A 328 17.18 -0.99 -27.25
C ALA A 328 17.30 -1.04 -25.72
N VAL A 329 16.30 -1.54 -25.03
CA VAL A 329 16.20 -1.54 -23.56
C VAL A 329 17.36 -2.32 -22.93
N THR A 330 17.98 -1.73 -21.91
CA THR A 330 19.01 -2.37 -21.08
C THR A 330 18.46 -2.91 -19.76
N THR A 331 17.46 -2.21 -19.19
CA THR A 331 16.77 -2.66 -17.97
C THR A 331 15.27 -2.60 -18.20
N MET A 332 14.62 -3.76 -18.22
CA MET A 332 13.17 -3.90 -18.32
C MET A 332 12.55 -3.97 -16.93
N VAL A 333 11.55 -3.15 -16.69
CA VAL A 333 10.76 -3.19 -15.45
C VAL A 333 9.35 -3.70 -15.76
N SER A 334 8.82 -4.56 -14.89
CA SER A 334 7.43 -5.04 -14.98
C SER A 334 6.78 -5.17 -13.61
N GLY A 335 5.45 -5.17 -13.53
CA GLY A 335 4.60 -5.54 -12.39
C GLY A 335 3.93 -6.89 -12.61
N HIS A 336 2.61 -6.99 -12.32
CA HIS A 336 1.69 -8.06 -12.63
C HIS A 336 1.80 -9.34 -11.80
N PHE A 337 3.00 -9.83 -11.54
CA PHE A 337 3.19 -11.13 -10.91
C PHE A 337 3.25 -11.07 -9.39
N HIS A 338 3.13 -9.89 -8.79
CA HIS A 338 3.01 -9.61 -7.34
C HIS A 338 4.16 -10.12 -6.47
N HIS A 339 5.30 -10.45 -7.06
CA HIS A 339 6.51 -10.82 -6.30
C HIS A 339 7.75 -10.24 -6.96
N HIS A 340 8.72 -9.91 -6.14
CA HIS A 340 9.97 -9.32 -6.61
C HIS A 340 10.86 -10.34 -7.33
N ARG A 341 11.46 -9.89 -8.43
CA ARG A 341 12.53 -10.62 -9.11
C ARG A 341 13.52 -9.62 -9.72
N CYS A 342 14.79 -9.96 -9.68
CA CYS A 342 15.82 -9.26 -10.45
C CYS A 342 16.71 -10.30 -11.12
N GLU A 343 16.77 -10.29 -12.45
CA GLU A 343 17.41 -11.32 -13.25
C GLU A 343 18.18 -10.72 -14.41
N GLN A 344 19.41 -11.19 -14.61
CA GLN A 344 20.16 -10.88 -15.80
C GLN A 344 19.71 -11.82 -16.93
N ILE A 345 19.05 -11.25 -17.94
CA ILE A 345 18.52 -12.02 -19.07
C ILE A 345 19.58 -12.34 -20.10
N SER A 346 20.44 -11.38 -20.40
CA SER A 346 21.56 -11.57 -21.32
C SER A 346 22.62 -10.53 -21.04
N GLY A 347 23.83 -10.76 -21.50
CA GLY A 347 24.89 -9.78 -21.38
C GLY A 347 26.13 -10.15 -22.18
N THR A 348 26.75 -9.14 -22.75
CA THR A 348 28.14 -9.12 -23.14
C THR A 348 28.86 -8.10 -22.24
N GLU A 349 30.18 -8.11 -22.21
CA GLU A 349 31.00 -7.21 -21.37
C GLU A 349 30.57 -5.72 -21.44
N ASN A 350 29.96 -5.30 -22.56
CA ASN A 350 29.58 -3.92 -22.80
C ASN A 350 28.07 -3.67 -22.86
N ARG A 351 27.23 -4.68 -22.73
CA ARG A 351 25.78 -4.53 -22.83
C ARG A 351 25.04 -5.64 -22.09
N GLU A 352 24.74 -5.39 -20.84
CA GLU A 352 23.90 -6.27 -20.02
C GLU A 352 22.42 -5.92 -20.18
N ARG A 353 21.57 -6.93 -20.09
CA ARG A 353 20.11 -6.79 -20.06
C ARG A 353 19.57 -7.37 -18.79
N TRP A 354 18.88 -6.55 -18.02
CA TRP A 354 18.31 -6.90 -16.73
C TRP A 354 16.81 -6.81 -16.77
N TRP A 355 16.18 -7.76 -16.14
CA TRP A 355 14.74 -7.71 -15.84
C TRP A 355 14.53 -7.52 -14.35
N VAL A 356 13.78 -6.45 -14.02
CA VAL A 356 13.33 -6.14 -12.66
C VAL A 356 11.82 -6.27 -12.63
N GLN A 357 11.33 -7.25 -11.91
CA GLN A 357 9.91 -7.41 -11.60
C GLN A 357 9.63 -6.73 -10.27
N ALA A 358 8.73 -5.76 -10.30
CA ALA A 358 8.34 -5.01 -9.13
C ALA A 358 7.51 -5.87 -8.16
N SER A 359 7.67 -5.59 -6.87
CA SER A 359 6.83 -6.13 -5.80
C SER A 359 5.46 -5.45 -5.82
N THR A 360 4.53 -5.95 -5.04
CA THR A 360 3.18 -5.41 -4.89
C THR A 360 2.95 -4.83 -3.50
N SER A 361 1.97 -3.96 -3.37
CA SER A 361 1.43 -3.50 -2.07
C SER A 361 -0.01 -3.98 -1.83
N ASP A 362 -0.52 -4.89 -2.65
CA ASP A 362 -1.91 -5.35 -2.63
C ASP A 362 -2.32 -6.08 -1.34
N SER A 363 -3.62 -6.30 -1.19
CA SER A 363 -4.23 -6.97 -0.03
C SER A 363 -4.11 -8.50 -0.04
N GLY A 364 -3.38 -9.09 -0.99
CA GLY A 364 -3.36 -10.53 -1.24
C GLY A 364 -4.53 -11.00 -2.08
N SER A 365 -4.53 -12.27 -2.47
CA SER A 365 -5.61 -12.84 -3.28
C SER A 365 -5.98 -14.23 -2.77
N ASP A 366 -7.12 -14.34 -2.12
CA ASP A 366 -7.67 -15.62 -1.66
C ASP A 366 -7.98 -16.54 -2.84
N TRP A 367 -8.39 -15.95 -3.98
CA TRP A 367 -8.61 -16.68 -5.22
C TRP A 367 -7.32 -17.32 -5.74
N TYR A 368 -6.21 -16.56 -5.76
CA TYR A 368 -4.92 -17.05 -6.21
C TYR A 368 -4.39 -18.14 -5.29
N THR A 369 -4.48 -17.93 -3.98
CA THR A 369 -4.08 -18.90 -2.96
C THR A 369 -4.84 -20.21 -3.10
N ARG A 370 -6.17 -20.15 -3.30
CA ARG A 370 -7.00 -21.35 -3.47
C ARG A 370 -6.74 -22.09 -4.78
N ARG A 371 -6.48 -21.38 -5.88
CA ARG A 371 -6.31 -21.99 -7.21
C ARG A 371 -4.89 -22.44 -7.53
N GLN A 372 -3.90 -21.72 -7.03
CA GLN A 372 -2.50 -21.98 -7.35
C GLN A 372 -1.77 -22.74 -6.23
N GLY A 373 -2.39 -22.93 -5.09
CA GLY A 373 -1.76 -23.59 -3.92
C GLY A 373 -0.57 -22.79 -3.34
N ALA A 374 -0.37 -21.58 -3.82
CA ALA A 374 0.76 -20.73 -3.49
C ALA A 374 0.32 -19.70 -2.45
N GLY A 375 0.17 -20.10 -1.21
CA GLY A 375 0.06 -19.20 -0.07
C GLY A 375 1.43 -18.67 0.34
N GLY A 376 2.14 -18.01 -0.56
CA GLY A 376 3.37 -17.31 -0.22
C GLY A 376 3.05 -15.85 0.10
N ASP A 377 3.46 -15.40 1.28
CA ASP A 377 3.48 -13.97 1.58
C ASP A 377 4.52 -13.30 0.69
N SER A 378 4.07 -12.71 -0.44
CA SER A 378 4.93 -11.82 -1.20
C SER A 378 5.30 -10.64 -0.30
N THR A 379 6.56 -10.24 -0.30
CA THR A 379 7.00 -9.05 0.43
C THR A 379 6.27 -7.84 -0.12
N THR A 380 5.47 -7.19 0.72
CA THR A 380 4.80 -5.95 0.35
C THR A 380 5.78 -4.80 0.46
N ALA A 381 6.13 -4.22 -0.67
CA ALA A 381 7.09 -3.12 -0.75
C ALA A 381 7.00 -2.44 -2.13
N ILE A 382 7.56 -1.25 -2.22
CA ILE A 382 7.83 -0.61 -3.49
C ILE A 382 9.25 -0.94 -3.92
N THR A 383 9.40 -1.42 -5.14
CA THR A 383 10.70 -1.77 -5.72
C THR A 383 11.44 -0.50 -6.14
N CYS A 384 12.67 -0.35 -5.67
CA CYS A 384 13.51 0.81 -5.96
C CYS A 384 14.93 0.38 -6.36
N PHE A 385 15.60 1.20 -7.17
CA PHE A 385 17.01 0.98 -7.51
C PHE A 385 17.71 2.26 -7.95
N GLU A 386 19.04 2.24 -7.96
CA GLU A 386 19.86 3.34 -8.44
C GLU A 386 20.44 3.05 -9.82
N LEU A 387 20.48 4.09 -10.65
CA LEU A 387 21.29 4.15 -11.88
C LEU A 387 22.31 5.26 -11.76
N GLU A 388 23.52 5.01 -12.21
CA GLU A 388 24.59 5.99 -12.19
C GLU A 388 25.23 6.11 -13.56
N LYS A 389 25.32 7.32 -14.07
CA LYS A 389 25.94 7.62 -15.37
C LYS A 389 27.38 7.11 -15.39
N GLY A 390 27.74 6.38 -16.44
CA GLY A 390 29.08 5.80 -16.61
C GLY A 390 29.33 4.52 -15.78
N LYS A 391 28.31 3.99 -15.06
CA LYS A 391 28.42 2.72 -14.34
C LYS A 391 27.32 1.75 -14.79
N PRO A 392 27.64 0.48 -15.05
CA PRO A 392 26.62 -0.50 -15.42
C PRO A 392 25.68 -0.77 -14.25
N PHE A 393 24.40 -1.02 -14.55
CA PHE A 393 23.47 -1.59 -13.57
C PHE A 393 23.87 -3.04 -13.25
N ARG A 394 23.95 -3.39 -11.98
CA ARG A 394 24.40 -4.69 -11.50
C ARG A 394 23.31 -5.47 -10.76
N GLY A 395 22.05 -5.16 -11.02
CA GLY A 395 20.93 -5.87 -10.43
C GLY A 395 20.72 -5.57 -8.94
N THR A 396 21.29 -4.49 -8.41
CA THR A 396 21.04 -4.10 -7.01
C THR A 396 19.71 -3.39 -6.92
N VAL A 397 18.78 -4.00 -6.18
CA VAL A 397 17.42 -3.53 -5.99
C VAL A 397 17.10 -3.48 -4.50
N GLU A 398 16.35 -2.48 -4.09
CA GLU A 398 15.86 -2.28 -2.73
C GLU A 398 14.34 -2.48 -2.70
N LEU A 399 13.83 -3.15 -1.67
CA LEU A 399 12.40 -3.26 -1.40
C LEU A 399 12.08 -2.34 -0.22
N LEU A 400 11.45 -1.22 -0.52
CA LEU A 400 11.17 -0.15 0.43
C LEU A 400 9.68 -0.02 0.74
#